data_885a959dff16145d9a91cc2dff1de0f0
#
_entry.id   885a959dff16145d9a91cc2dff1de0f0
#
_cell.length_a   1.000
_cell.length_b   1.000
_cell.length_c   1.000
_cell.angle_alpha   90.00
_cell.angle_beta   90.00
_cell.angle_gamma   90.00
#
_symmetry.space_group_name_H-M   'P 1'
#
loop_
_entity.id
_entity.type
_entity.pdbx_description
1 polymer ?
#
loop_
_entity_poly.entity_id
_entity_poly.type
_entity_poly.pdbx_seq_one_letter_code
_entity_poly.pdbx_strand_id
1 'polypeptide(L)'
;ESEFQKIEVFKSKEYGMMLALDGVFQTSEREEFIYHEMIAHVPLFLHPNPERVLIIGGGDGGVARECVRHDCVKEVTMVEIDGKVVELAKQYLPTISKAMIENNPKLTVKIGDGIGFMAEAEDYYDVIIVDCSDPIGPGEGLFTEEFYKNTLKALKADGLFVQQTESPMLHQPLVEKVFGSVNNHFPIARLYTAYIPIYPAGMHCFTVGSKKYDPLTWEPNREQNFETKYYNKDIQKAAFALPNFVKNYLPNK
;
A
#
# COMPACT_ATOMS: atom_id res chain seq x y z
N GLU A 1 20.18 -8.15 10.09
CA GLU A 1 19.31 -9.32 10.33
C GLU A 1 18.45 -9.04 11.55
N SER A 2 17.19 -9.37 11.48
CA SER A 2 16.22 -9.33 12.57
C SER A 2 15.75 -10.75 12.90
N GLU A 3 14.79 -10.90 13.81
CA GLU A 3 14.13 -12.18 14.07
C GLU A 3 13.18 -12.62 12.93
N PHE A 4 12.85 -11.70 12.02
CA PHE A 4 11.89 -11.93 10.93
C PHE A 4 12.57 -12.20 9.59
N GLN A 5 13.72 -11.52 9.29
CA GLN A 5 14.30 -11.53 7.96
C GLN A 5 15.73 -10.97 7.92
N LYS A 6 16.43 -11.25 6.82
CA LYS A 6 17.70 -10.61 6.49
C LYS A 6 17.42 -9.24 5.86
N ILE A 7 18.02 -8.18 6.42
CA ILE A 7 17.85 -6.81 5.93
C ILE A 7 19.17 -6.35 5.32
N GLU A 8 19.14 -5.92 4.07
CA GLU A 8 20.30 -5.40 3.35
C GLU A 8 20.03 -3.98 2.88
N VAL A 9 20.90 -3.06 3.25
CA VAL A 9 20.87 -1.69 2.75
C VAL A 9 22.19 -1.41 2.06
N PHE A 10 22.13 -1.00 0.81
CA PHE A 10 23.32 -0.78 -0.01
C PHE A 10 23.12 0.35 -1.01
N LYS A 11 24.23 0.90 -1.49
CA LYS A 11 24.23 1.98 -2.48
C LYS A 11 24.37 1.41 -3.89
N SER A 12 23.33 1.59 -4.70
CA SER A 12 23.37 1.35 -6.14
C SER A 12 23.94 2.58 -6.87
N LYS A 13 24.65 2.35 -7.97
CA LYS A 13 25.11 3.42 -8.84
C LYS A 13 23.98 4.16 -9.52
N GLU A 14 22.93 3.44 -9.93
CA GLU A 14 21.82 3.97 -10.73
C GLU A 14 20.61 4.38 -9.87
N TYR A 15 20.37 3.69 -8.73
CA TYR A 15 19.15 3.82 -7.94
C TYR A 15 19.33 4.50 -6.58
N GLY A 16 20.54 4.95 -6.23
CA GLY A 16 20.82 5.51 -4.91
C GLY A 16 20.88 4.45 -3.82
N MET A 17 20.42 4.79 -2.62
CA MET A 17 20.27 3.81 -1.55
C MET A 17 19.09 2.88 -1.85
N MET A 18 19.30 1.60 -1.60
CA MET A 18 18.32 0.52 -1.82
C MET A 18 18.17 -0.31 -0.56
N LEU A 19 16.95 -0.77 -0.33
CA LEU A 19 16.59 -1.73 0.71
C LEU A 19 16.20 -3.05 0.05
N ALA A 20 16.74 -4.15 0.57
CA ALA A 20 16.30 -5.50 0.22
C ALA A 20 16.02 -6.31 1.49
N LEU A 21 14.97 -7.13 1.45
CA LEU A 21 14.57 -8.05 2.50
C LEU A 21 14.66 -9.47 1.93
N ASP A 22 15.42 -10.35 2.58
CA ASP A 22 15.73 -11.72 2.11
C ASP A 22 16.20 -11.78 0.64
N GLY A 23 16.94 -10.74 0.19
CA GLY A 23 17.45 -10.62 -1.17
C GLY A 23 16.43 -10.08 -2.20
N VAL A 24 15.21 -9.75 -1.79
CA VAL A 24 14.17 -9.14 -2.64
C VAL A 24 14.20 -7.63 -2.47
N PHE A 25 14.30 -6.88 -3.59
CA PHE A 25 14.29 -5.41 -3.56
C PHE A 25 12.93 -4.89 -3.12
N GLN A 26 12.95 -4.02 -2.10
CA GLN A 26 11.75 -3.40 -1.56
C GLN A 26 11.60 -1.96 -2.05
N THR A 27 12.65 -1.16 -1.99
CA THR A 27 12.60 0.26 -2.36
C THR A 27 13.96 0.81 -2.77
N SER A 28 13.96 1.91 -3.51
CA SER A 28 15.16 2.68 -3.86
C SER A 28 14.88 4.19 -3.84
N GLU A 29 15.86 4.99 -3.45
CA GLU A 29 15.70 6.47 -3.37
C GLU A 29 15.27 7.11 -4.70
N ARG A 30 15.65 6.51 -5.84
CA ARG A 30 15.43 7.12 -7.15
C ARG A 30 14.00 7.03 -7.64
N GLU A 31 13.29 5.94 -7.36
CA GLU A 31 12.01 5.66 -8.02
C GLU A 31 10.87 5.25 -7.07
N GLU A 32 11.15 5.17 -5.76
CA GLU A 32 10.19 4.77 -4.73
C GLU A 32 8.86 5.53 -4.79
N PHE A 33 8.93 6.78 -5.25
CA PHE A 33 7.76 7.64 -5.37
C PHE A 33 6.68 7.05 -6.27
N ILE A 34 7.04 6.21 -7.24
CA ILE A 34 6.04 5.57 -8.12
C ILE A 34 5.14 4.66 -7.30
N TYR A 35 5.74 3.79 -6.50
CA TYR A 35 5.02 2.86 -5.64
C TYR A 35 4.24 3.60 -4.55
N HIS A 36 4.92 4.43 -3.77
CA HIS A 36 4.34 5.09 -2.61
C HIS A 36 3.22 6.07 -2.98
N GLU A 37 3.39 6.83 -4.05
CA GLU A 37 2.34 7.71 -4.55
C GLU A 37 1.12 6.92 -5.03
N MET A 38 1.32 5.80 -5.73
CA MET A 38 0.20 5.03 -6.26
C MET A 38 -0.57 4.26 -5.19
N ILE A 39 0.11 3.62 -4.24
CA ILE A 39 -0.58 2.89 -3.17
C ILE A 39 -1.29 3.83 -2.19
N ALA A 40 -0.75 5.03 -1.94
CA ALA A 40 -1.32 6.00 -1.01
C ALA A 40 -2.37 6.90 -1.67
N HIS A 41 -2.02 7.57 -2.79
CA HIS A 41 -2.88 8.62 -3.32
C HIS A 41 -4.12 8.09 -4.04
N VAL A 42 -4.04 6.93 -4.71
CA VAL A 42 -5.20 6.34 -5.39
C VAL A 42 -6.38 6.15 -4.43
N PRO A 43 -6.26 5.41 -3.30
CA PRO A 43 -7.38 5.27 -2.37
C PRO A 43 -7.72 6.58 -1.64
N LEU A 44 -6.72 7.40 -1.30
CA LEU A 44 -6.96 8.64 -0.57
C LEU A 44 -7.70 9.68 -1.40
N PHE A 45 -7.46 9.79 -2.71
CA PHE A 45 -8.25 10.67 -3.59
C PHE A 45 -9.56 10.04 -4.04
N LEU A 46 -9.69 8.72 -4.02
CA LEU A 46 -10.95 8.05 -4.27
C LEU A 46 -11.97 8.33 -3.15
N HIS A 47 -11.54 8.35 -1.90
CA HIS A 47 -12.37 8.70 -0.76
C HIS A 47 -12.57 10.22 -0.66
N PRO A 48 -13.80 10.74 -0.53
CA PRO A 48 -14.06 12.18 -0.51
C PRO A 48 -13.38 12.91 0.66
N ASN A 49 -13.33 12.29 1.84
CA ASN A 49 -12.76 12.89 3.06
C ASN A 49 -12.13 11.83 3.98
N PRO A 50 -10.97 11.23 3.62
CA PRO A 50 -10.30 10.26 4.48
C PRO A 50 -9.62 10.97 5.64
N GLU A 51 -10.07 10.73 6.86
CA GLU A 51 -9.49 11.34 8.07
C GLU A 51 -8.57 10.39 8.82
N ARG A 52 -8.88 9.09 8.84
CA ARG A 52 -8.15 8.06 9.59
C ARG A 52 -7.65 6.97 8.66
N VAL A 53 -6.34 6.80 8.64
CA VAL A 53 -5.64 5.85 7.77
C VAL A 53 -4.89 4.82 8.63
N LEU A 54 -5.06 3.54 8.31
CA LEU A 54 -4.24 2.47 8.84
C LEU A 54 -3.28 1.98 7.74
N ILE A 55 -2.02 1.81 8.09
CA ILE A 55 -1.01 1.17 7.24
C ILE A 55 -0.54 -0.09 7.96
N ILE A 56 -0.64 -1.24 7.32
CA ILE A 56 -0.09 -2.51 7.78
C ILE A 56 1.19 -2.78 6.98
N GLY A 57 2.32 -2.87 7.67
CA GLY A 57 3.64 -2.88 7.06
C GLY A 57 4.15 -1.46 6.77
N GLY A 58 4.86 -1.28 5.67
CA GLY A 58 5.36 0.02 5.23
C GLY A 58 6.51 0.55 6.07
N GLY A 59 7.36 -0.33 6.60
CA GLY A 59 8.43 -0.01 7.54
C GLY A 59 9.47 1.00 7.03
N ASP A 60 9.56 1.23 5.73
CA ASP A 60 10.40 2.28 5.14
C ASP A 60 9.83 3.70 5.34
N GLY A 61 8.52 3.81 5.60
CA GLY A 61 7.83 5.06 5.89
C GLY A 61 7.35 5.85 4.66
N GLY A 62 7.55 5.33 3.44
CA GLY A 62 7.17 6.02 2.21
C GLY A 62 5.67 6.22 2.08
N VAL A 63 4.87 5.19 2.33
CA VAL A 63 3.41 5.28 2.34
C VAL A 63 2.92 6.25 3.41
N ALA A 64 3.49 6.19 4.62
CA ALA A 64 3.14 7.10 5.71
C ALA A 64 3.46 8.56 5.33
N ARG A 65 4.62 8.81 4.68
CA ARG A 65 5.00 10.12 4.16
C ARG A 65 3.94 10.67 3.20
N GLU A 66 3.47 9.86 2.27
CA GLU A 66 2.45 10.31 1.31
C GLU A 66 1.08 10.53 1.98
N CYS A 67 0.68 9.69 2.92
CA CYS A 67 -0.59 9.83 3.63
C CYS A 67 -0.70 11.14 4.43
N VAL A 68 0.35 11.53 5.17
CA VAL A 68 0.31 12.74 6.01
C VAL A 68 0.26 14.05 5.23
N ARG A 69 0.55 14.02 3.92
CA ARG A 69 0.48 15.18 3.02
C ARG A 69 -0.94 15.64 2.72
N HIS A 70 -1.93 14.76 2.87
CA HIS A 70 -3.33 15.11 2.66
C HIS A 70 -3.87 15.94 3.82
N ASP A 71 -4.41 17.12 3.53
CA ASP A 71 -4.92 18.05 4.56
C ASP A 71 -6.09 17.44 5.34
N CYS A 72 -6.95 16.64 4.69
CA CYS A 72 -8.07 15.97 5.32
C CYS A 72 -7.65 14.85 6.28
N VAL A 73 -6.48 14.24 6.07
CA VAL A 73 -5.97 13.18 6.95
C VAL A 73 -5.55 13.78 8.29
N LYS A 74 -6.14 13.28 9.37
CA LYS A 74 -5.91 13.70 10.75
C LYS A 74 -5.04 12.71 11.52
N GLU A 75 -5.18 11.42 11.18
CA GLU A 75 -4.52 10.33 11.87
C GLU A 75 -4.03 9.28 10.87
N VAL A 76 -2.75 8.92 10.97
CA VAL A 76 -2.14 7.78 10.28
C VAL A 76 -1.54 6.87 11.35
N THR A 77 -2.05 5.65 11.45
CA THR A 77 -1.44 4.60 12.27
C THR A 77 -0.71 3.65 11.35
N MET A 78 0.59 3.49 11.52
CA MET A 78 1.42 2.51 10.81
C MET A 78 1.82 1.41 11.78
N VAL A 79 1.55 0.15 11.43
CA VAL A 79 1.88 -1.02 12.24
C VAL A 79 2.83 -1.91 11.45
N GLU A 80 4.10 -1.92 11.86
CA GLU A 80 5.17 -2.68 11.25
C GLU A 80 5.66 -3.76 12.20
N ILE A 81 5.77 -5.00 11.71
CA ILE A 81 6.19 -6.12 12.54
C ILE A 81 7.68 -6.06 12.87
N ASP A 82 8.49 -5.60 11.93
CA ASP A 82 9.95 -5.57 12.03
C ASP A 82 10.48 -4.17 12.38
N GLY A 83 10.63 -3.90 13.68
CA GLY A 83 11.20 -2.63 14.16
C GLY A 83 12.61 -2.32 13.64
N LYS A 84 13.35 -3.35 13.19
CA LYS A 84 14.69 -3.15 12.63
C LYS A 84 14.63 -2.56 11.23
N VAL A 85 13.61 -2.86 10.44
CA VAL A 85 13.37 -2.21 9.14
C VAL A 85 13.14 -0.71 9.36
N VAL A 86 12.28 -0.33 10.32
CA VAL A 86 12.01 1.08 10.65
C VAL A 86 13.27 1.81 11.10
N GLU A 87 14.10 1.19 11.95
CA GLU A 87 15.36 1.77 12.41
C GLU A 87 16.31 2.05 11.24
N LEU A 88 16.54 1.03 10.39
CA LEU A 88 17.46 1.13 9.25
C LEU A 88 16.94 2.08 8.16
N ALA A 89 15.64 2.11 7.93
CA ALA A 89 15.02 3.04 7.00
C ALA A 89 15.24 4.50 7.45
N LYS A 90 15.03 4.82 8.72
CA LYS A 90 15.33 6.16 9.27
C LYS A 90 16.80 6.53 9.13
N GLN A 91 17.71 5.57 9.25
CA GLN A 91 19.15 5.81 9.19
C GLN A 91 19.64 6.01 7.75
N TYR A 92 19.17 5.19 6.81
CA TYR A 92 19.76 5.08 5.48
C TYR A 92 18.87 5.59 4.33
N LEU A 93 17.55 5.75 4.57
CA LEU A 93 16.56 6.22 3.60
C LEU A 93 15.81 7.47 4.12
N PRO A 94 16.54 8.53 4.55
CA PRO A 94 15.93 9.65 5.28
C PRO A 94 14.88 10.42 4.46
N THR A 95 14.96 10.43 3.15
CA THR A 95 13.97 11.07 2.27
C THR A 95 12.66 10.29 2.24
N ILE A 96 12.73 8.96 2.28
CA ILE A 96 11.57 8.06 2.30
C ILE A 96 10.94 8.10 3.69
N SER A 97 11.74 7.94 4.73
CA SER A 97 11.32 7.91 6.14
C SER A 97 11.02 9.29 6.75
N LYS A 98 10.98 10.35 5.95
CA LYS A 98 10.91 11.74 6.41
C LYS A 98 9.84 11.98 7.47
N ALA A 99 8.63 11.50 7.26
CA ALA A 99 7.51 11.70 8.19
C ALA A 99 7.77 11.08 9.58
N MET A 100 8.48 9.95 9.63
CA MET A 100 8.87 9.27 10.86
C MET A 100 10.01 10.02 11.58
N ILE A 101 11.00 10.52 10.84
CA ILE A 101 12.16 11.25 11.39
C ILE A 101 11.72 12.59 11.98
N GLU A 102 10.84 13.30 11.29
CA GLU A 102 10.31 14.61 11.71
C GLU A 102 9.24 14.48 12.81
N ASN A 103 8.88 13.27 13.22
CA ASN A 103 7.82 12.99 14.19
C ASN A 103 6.52 13.72 13.81
N ASN A 104 6.06 13.51 12.58
CA ASN A 104 4.87 14.18 12.07
C ASN A 104 3.69 13.97 13.03
N PRO A 105 2.99 15.03 13.47
CA PRO A 105 1.95 14.92 14.51
C PRO A 105 0.73 14.08 14.10
N LYS A 106 0.54 13.83 12.81
CA LYS A 106 -0.52 12.95 12.33
C LYS A 106 -0.11 11.47 12.37
N LEU A 107 1.20 11.14 12.50
CA LEU A 107 1.71 9.77 12.34
C LEU A 107 2.01 9.12 13.69
N THR A 108 1.43 7.95 13.91
CA THR A 108 1.79 7.03 15.00
C THR A 108 2.38 5.76 14.40
N VAL A 109 3.62 5.45 14.76
CA VAL A 109 4.29 4.20 14.37
C VAL A 109 4.23 3.21 15.54
N LYS A 110 3.71 2.02 15.29
CA LYS A 110 3.64 0.91 16.23
C LYS A 110 4.46 -0.27 15.71
N ILE A 111 5.30 -0.84 16.55
CA ILE A 111 6.01 -2.09 16.22
C ILE A 111 5.19 -3.25 16.80
N GLY A 112 4.77 -4.17 15.93
CA GLY A 112 3.97 -5.32 16.32
C GLY A 112 3.17 -5.96 15.20
N ASP A 113 2.31 -6.90 15.56
CA ASP A 113 1.45 -7.64 14.64
C ASP A 113 0.29 -6.77 14.14
N GLY A 114 0.34 -6.42 12.84
CA GLY A 114 -0.69 -5.63 12.18
C GLY A 114 -2.01 -6.38 11.99
N ILE A 115 -1.98 -7.72 11.89
CA ILE A 115 -3.17 -8.55 11.74
C ILE A 115 -4.00 -8.50 13.03
N GLY A 116 -3.35 -8.76 14.17
CA GLY A 116 -3.98 -8.68 15.49
C GLY A 116 -4.47 -7.28 15.79
N PHE A 117 -3.65 -6.26 15.49
CA PHE A 117 -4.02 -4.86 15.67
C PHE A 117 -5.29 -4.48 14.91
N MET A 118 -5.39 -4.90 13.64
CA MET A 118 -6.57 -4.60 12.82
C MET A 118 -7.82 -5.35 13.26
N ALA A 119 -7.68 -6.58 13.76
CA ALA A 119 -8.80 -7.39 14.23
C ALA A 119 -9.54 -6.78 15.43
N GLU A 120 -8.87 -5.94 16.21
CA GLU A 120 -9.45 -5.21 17.35
C GLU A 120 -10.25 -3.97 16.93
N ALA A 121 -10.03 -3.47 15.71
CA ALA A 121 -10.70 -2.27 15.22
C ALA A 121 -12.12 -2.57 14.70
N GLU A 122 -13.03 -1.61 14.88
CA GLU A 122 -14.39 -1.69 14.36
C GLU A 122 -14.87 -0.29 13.96
N ASP A 123 -15.36 -0.15 12.71
CA ASP A 123 -15.95 1.08 12.14
C ASP A 123 -15.09 2.35 12.41
N TYR A 124 -13.78 2.24 12.23
CA TYR A 124 -12.86 3.29 12.65
C TYR A 124 -12.09 3.95 11.51
N TYR A 125 -11.59 3.17 10.54
CA TYR A 125 -10.73 3.67 9.48
C TYR A 125 -11.49 4.04 8.22
N ASP A 126 -11.10 5.16 7.59
CA ASP A 126 -11.59 5.56 6.28
C ASP A 126 -10.84 4.81 5.18
N VAL A 127 -9.52 4.61 5.37
CA VAL A 127 -8.66 3.89 4.41
C VAL A 127 -7.72 2.95 5.17
N ILE A 128 -7.63 1.71 4.71
CA ILE A 128 -6.64 0.72 5.16
C ILE A 128 -5.74 0.38 3.99
N ILE A 129 -4.43 0.55 4.18
CA ILE A 129 -3.38 0.28 3.18
C ILE A 129 -2.53 -0.89 3.69
N VAL A 130 -2.40 -1.95 2.90
CA VAL A 130 -1.50 -3.07 3.20
C VAL A 130 -0.29 -2.99 2.28
N ASP A 131 0.80 -2.55 2.87
CA ASP A 131 2.11 -2.37 2.25
C ASP A 131 3.06 -3.41 2.84
N CYS A 132 2.90 -4.65 2.40
CA CYS A 132 3.63 -5.80 2.91
C CYS A 132 4.54 -6.41 1.84
N SER A 133 5.52 -7.19 2.27
CA SER A 133 6.27 -8.10 1.39
C SER A 133 5.37 -9.24 0.88
N ASP A 134 5.95 -10.11 0.07
CA ASP A 134 5.30 -11.32 -0.47
C ASP A 134 4.68 -12.18 0.63
N PRO A 135 3.68 -13.04 0.30
CA PRO A 135 3.02 -13.92 1.27
C PRO A 135 3.92 -15.07 1.73
N ILE A 136 5.03 -14.72 2.39
CA ILE A 136 6.02 -15.64 2.93
C ILE A 136 6.20 -15.32 4.41
N GLY A 137 6.24 -16.37 5.25
CA GLY A 137 6.44 -16.21 6.69
C GLY A 137 5.38 -15.33 7.36
N PRO A 138 5.77 -14.25 8.08
CA PRO A 138 4.82 -13.40 8.81
C PRO A 138 3.75 -12.74 7.91
N GLY A 139 4.05 -12.55 6.63
CA GLY A 139 3.14 -11.94 5.65
C GLY A 139 1.97 -12.83 5.22
N GLU A 140 2.07 -14.16 5.39
CA GLU A 140 1.03 -15.10 4.92
C GLU A 140 -0.37 -14.80 5.47
N GLY A 141 -0.45 -14.36 6.73
CA GLY A 141 -1.70 -14.02 7.39
C GLY A 141 -2.47 -12.87 6.74
N LEU A 142 -1.80 -11.98 6.02
CA LEU A 142 -2.38 -10.83 5.31
C LEU A 142 -3.14 -11.22 4.03
N PHE A 143 -3.14 -12.50 3.66
CA PHE A 143 -3.75 -13.04 2.44
C PHE A 143 -4.84 -14.08 2.75
N THR A 144 -5.41 -14.03 3.96
CA THR A 144 -6.44 -14.97 4.44
C THR A 144 -7.85 -14.36 4.37
N GLU A 145 -8.86 -15.21 4.23
CA GLU A 145 -10.27 -14.81 4.27
C GLU A 145 -10.64 -14.11 5.60
N GLU A 146 -10.04 -14.53 6.71
CA GLU A 146 -10.25 -13.91 8.01
C GLU A 146 -9.71 -12.49 8.04
N PHE A 147 -8.53 -12.26 7.45
CA PHE A 147 -7.95 -10.92 7.32
C PHE A 147 -8.88 -9.97 6.57
N TYR A 148 -9.45 -10.39 5.43
CA TYR A 148 -10.38 -9.54 4.67
C TYR A 148 -11.70 -9.27 5.41
N LYS A 149 -12.20 -10.22 6.20
CA LYS A 149 -13.37 -10.01 7.08
C LYS A 149 -13.06 -8.96 8.17
N ASN A 150 -11.89 -9.08 8.81
CA ASN A 150 -11.46 -8.12 9.82
C ASN A 150 -11.22 -6.74 9.22
N THR A 151 -10.66 -6.66 8.01
CA THR A 151 -10.52 -5.41 7.24
C THR A 151 -11.88 -4.73 7.02
N LEU A 152 -12.88 -5.49 6.58
CA LEU A 152 -14.24 -4.97 6.41
C LEU A 152 -14.83 -4.44 7.71
N LYS A 153 -14.63 -5.16 8.82
CA LYS A 153 -15.11 -4.75 10.15
C LYS A 153 -14.43 -3.46 10.61
N ALA A 154 -13.12 -3.33 10.41
CA ALA A 154 -12.32 -2.18 10.82
C ALA A 154 -12.64 -0.90 10.02
N LEU A 155 -13.10 -1.04 8.78
CA LEU A 155 -13.45 0.06 7.89
C LEU A 155 -14.82 0.65 8.22
N LYS A 156 -14.94 1.99 8.19
CA LYS A 156 -16.21 2.71 8.22
C LYS A 156 -17.14 2.29 7.07
N ALA A 157 -18.41 2.74 7.13
CA ALA A 157 -19.45 2.36 6.19
C ALA A 157 -19.15 2.69 4.70
N ASP A 158 -18.27 3.63 4.43
CA ASP A 158 -17.81 4.02 3.10
C ASP A 158 -16.29 3.86 2.89
N GLY A 159 -15.65 3.08 3.77
CA GLY A 159 -14.21 2.90 3.79
C GLY A 159 -13.64 2.15 2.59
N LEU A 160 -12.34 2.33 2.39
CA LEU A 160 -11.54 1.76 1.31
C LEU A 160 -10.40 0.91 1.85
N PHE A 161 -10.10 -0.15 1.15
CA PHE A 161 -8.96 -1.02 1.35
C PHE A 161 -8.09 -1.01 0.10
N VAL A 162 -6.77 -1.01 0.27
CA VAL A 162 -5.83 -1.29 -0.81
C VAL A 162 -4.71 -2.19 -0.32
N GLN A 163 -4.30 -3.12 -1.17
CA GLN A 163 -3.19 -4.03 -0.92
C GLN A 163 -2.31 -4.12 -2.17
N GLN A 164 -0.99 -4.10 -1.99
CA GLN A 164 -0.07 -4.51 -3.04
C GLN A 164 -0.35 -5.98 -3.43
N THR A 165 -0.26 -6.30 -4.70
CA THR A 165 -0.74 -7.60 -5.21
C THR A 165 0.22 -8.19 -6.24
N GLU A 166 1.50 -7.88 -6.15
CA GLU A 166 2.55 -8.45 -6.98
C GLU A 166 2.46 -8.17 -8.50
N SER A 167 3.37 -8.80 -9.24
CA SER A 167 3.42 -8.72 -10.70
C SER A 167 2.37 -9.61 -11.35
N PRO A 168 1.49 -9.06 -12.20
CA PRO A 168 0.48 -9.84 -12.91
C PRO A 168 1.09 -10.78 -13.97
N MET A 169 2.36 -10.59 -14.32
CA MET A 169 3.09 -11.43 -15.27
C MET A 169 3.78 -12.62 -14.61
N LEU A 170 4.26 -12.44 -13.37
CA LEU A 170 5.08 -13.45 -12.68
C LEU A 170 4.29 -14.19 -11.60
N HIS A 171 3.31 -13.52 -10.99
CA HIS A 171 2.58 -14.02 -9.82
C HIS A 171 1.06 -14.09 -10.06
N GLN A 172 0.63 -14.42 -11.31
CA GLN A 172 -0.79 -14.52 -11.67
C GLN A 172 -1.65 -15.27 -10.63
N PRO A 173 -1.27 -16.46 -10.10
CA PRO A 173 -2.09 -17.16 -9.12
C PRO A 173 -2.33 -16.36 -7.83
N LEU A 174 -1.35 -15.57 -7.40
CA LEU A 174 -1.48 -14.70 -6.23
C LEU A 174 -2.42 -13.54 -6.53
N VAL A 175 -2.27 -12.89 -7.69
CA VAL A 175 -3.15 -11.81 -8.13
C VAL A 175 -4.61 -12.28 -8.20
N GLU A 176 -4.86 -13.45 -8.78
CA GLU A 176 -6.20 -14.08 -8.84
C GLU A 176 -6.76 -14.33 -7.44
N LYS A 177 -5.94 -14.90 -6.54
CA LYS A 177 -6.34 -15.20 -5.16
C LYS A 177 -6.73 -13.94 -4.41
N VAL A 178 -5.84 -12.93 -4.38
CA VAL A 178 -6.07 -11.68 -3.64
C VAL A 178 -7.28 -10.94 -4.21
N PHE A 179 -7.31 -10.74 -5.53
CA PHE A 179 -8.44 -10.08 -6.18
C PHE A 179 -9.75 -10.84 -5.93
N GLY A 180 -9.74 -12.17 -6.04
CA GLY A 180 -10.91 -13.02 -5.77
C GLY A 180 -11.41 -12.86 -4.34
N SER A 181 -10.53 -12.89 -3.35
CA SER A 181 -10.90 -12.70 -1.94
C SER A 181 -11.48 -11.31 -1.68
N VAL A 182 -10.83 -10.25 -2.20
CA VAL A 182 -11.37 -8.88 -2.09
C VAL A 182 -12.73 -8.77 -2.79
N ASN A 183 -12.85 -9.34 -3.99
CA ASN A 183 -14.11 -9.32 -4.77
C ASN A 183 -15.27 -10.08 -4.09
N ASN A 184 -14.97 -11.10 -3.28
CA ASN A 184 -15.96 -11.84 -2.51
C ASN A 184 -16.45 -11.06 -1.27
N HIS A 185 -15.61 -10.22 -0.69
CA HIS A 185 -15.94 -9.51 0.55
C HIS A 185 -16.44 -8.09 0.33
N PHE A 186 -15.88 -7.37 -0.65
CA PHE A 186 -16.22 -5.97 -0.89
C PHE A 186 -17.31 -5.81 -1.96
N PRO A 187 -18.23 -4.85 -1.81
CA PRO A 187 -19.20 -4.52 -2.85
C PRO A 187 -18.56 -4.15 -4.19
N ILE A 188 -17.41 -3.48 -4.13
CA ILE A 188 -16.63 -3.05 -5.29
C ILE A 188 -15.19 -3.53 -5.10
N ALA A 189 -14.67 -4.27 -6.07
CA ALA A 189 -13.26 -4.64 -6.16
C ALA A 189 -12.71 -4.21 -7.51
N ARG A 190 -11.52 -3.61 -7.52
CA ARG A 190 -10.82 -3.21 -8.73
C ARG A 190 -9.32 -3.49 -8.59
N LEU A 191 -8.70 -3.86 -9.71
CA LEU A 191 -7.25 -3.97 -9.82
C LEU A 191 -6.74 -2.76 -10.59
N TYR A 192 -5.60 -2.20 -10.17
CA TYR A 192 -4.89 -1.19 -10.92
C TYR A 192 -3.40 -1.49 -10.96
N THR A 193 -2.68 -0.88 -11.89
CA THR A 193 -1.27 -1.16 -12.14
C THR A 193 -0.43 0.09 -12.09
N ALA A 194 0.84 -0.08 -11.69
CA ALA A 194 1.89 0.90 -11.91
C ALA A 194 3.15 0.19 -12.45
N TYR A 195 4.04 0.96 -13.08
CA TYR A 195 5.32 0.44 -13.53
C TYR A 195 6.41 0.79 -12.52
N ILE A 196 6.91 -0.20 -11.79
CA ILE A 196 7.92 -0.05 -10.75
C ILE A 196 9.25 -0.61 -11.28
N PRO A 197 10.23 0.23 -11.63
CA PRO A 197 11.43 -0.19 -12.37
C PRO A 197 12.29 -1.26 -11.68
N ILE A 198 12.38 -1.24 -10.35
CA ILE A 198 13.19 -2.21 -9.60
C ILE A 198 12.49 -3.55 -9.36
N TYR A 199 11.17 -3.62 -9.57
CA TYR A 199 10.43 -4.87 -9.37
C TYR A 199 10.50 -5.77 -10.60
N PRO A 200 10.56 -7.09 -10.41
CA PRO A 200 10.61 -8.02 -11.54
C PRO A 200 9.47 -7.80 -12.54
N ALA A 201 9.79 -7.77 -13.83
CA ALA A 201 8.89 -7.44 -14.94
C ALA A 201 8.33 -6.01 -14.96
N GLY A 202 8.62 -5.18 -13.97
CA GLY A 202 8.24 -3.76 -13.89
C GLY A 202 6.76 -3.50 -13.64
N MET A 203 5.84 -4.26 -14.25
CA MET A 203 4.42 -4.12 -14.01
C MET A 203 4.03 -4.72 -12.65
N HIS A 204 3.48 -3.89 -11.79
CA HIS A 204 3.03 -4.26 -10.45
C HIS A 204 1.56 -3.91 -10.26
N CYS A 205 0.85 -4.73 -9.49
CA CYS A 205 -0.58 -4.57 -9.23
C CYS A 205 -0.87 -4.12 -7.81
N PHE A 206 -2.00 -3.45 -7.69
CA PHE A 206 -2.65 -3.12 -6.43
C PHE A 206 -4.13 -3.51 -6.53
N THR A 207 -4.64 -4.16 -5.51
CA THR A 207 -6.07 -4.49 -5.42
C THR A 207 -6.75 -3.53 -4.47
N VAL A 208 -7.79 -2.85 -4.95
CA VAL A 208 -8.64 -1.98 -4.14
C VAL A 208 -9.99 -2.64 -3.88
N GLY A 209 -10.40 -2.66 -2.62
CA GLY A 209 -11.74 -2.99 -2.16
C GLY A 209 -12.45 -1.75 -1.64
N SER A 210 -13.67 -1.50 -2.07
CA SER A 210 -14.43 -0.33 -1.64
C SER A 210 -15.82 -0.72 -1.16
N LYS A 211 -16.25 -0.12 -0.06
CA LYS A 211 -17.65 -0.26 0.40
C LYS A 211 -18.60 0.63 -0.39
N LYS A 212 -18.13 1.68 -1.06
CA LYS A 212 -19.01 2.66 -1.70
C LYS A 212 -18.48 3.28 -2.99
N TYR A 213 -17.23 3.70 -3.05
CA TYR A 213 -16.70 4.49 -4.16
C TYR A 213 -16.06 3.59 -5.22
N ASP A 214 -16.54 3.71 -6.49
CA ASP A 214 -15.96 2.93 -7.61
C ASP A 214 -14.91 3.76 -8.35
N PRO A 215 -13.64 3.29 -8.42
CA PRO A 215 -12.58 3.98 -9.15
C PRO A 215 -12.89 4.22 -10.64
N LEU A 216 -13.71 3.36 -11.26
CA LEU A 216 -14.04 3.48 -12.68
C LEU A 216 -15.01 4.63 -12.97
N THR A 217 -15.76 5.08 -11.97
CA THR A 217 -16.66 6.24 -12.05
C THR A 217 -16.16 7.44 -11.25
N TRP A 218 -14.91 7.35 -10.78
CA TRP A 218 -14.31 8.41 -9.99
C TRP A 218 -14.11 9.69 -10.79
N GLU A 219 -14.50 10.80 -10.16
CA GLU A 219 -14.16 12.14 -10.60
C GLU A 219 -13.45 12.88 -9.46
N PRO A 220 -12.48 13.77 -9.78
CA PRO A 220 -11.77 14.53 -8.76
C PRO A 220 -12.73 15.29 -7.85
N ASN A 221 -12.71 14.99 -6.57
CA ASN A 221 -13.62 15.55 -5.55
C ASN A 221 -12.90 16.46 -4.55
N ARG A 222 -11.57 16.56 -4.66
CA ARG A 222 -10.70 17.40 -3.84
C ARG A 222 -9.53 17.95 -4.67
N GLU A 223 -9.04 19.10 -4.27
CA GLU A 223 -7.80 19.65 -4.83
C GLU A 223 -6.58 18.94 -4.25
N GLN A 224 -5.54 18.78 -5.07
CA GLN A 224 -4.24 18.30 -4.65
C GLN A 224 -3.36 19.52 -4.36
N ASN A 225 -3.10 19.78 -3.08
CA ASN A 225 -2.35 20.96 -2.60
C ASN A 225 -0.84 20.68 -2.43
N PHE A 226 -0.33 19.63 -3.09
CA PHE A 226 1.08 19.22 -3.02
C PHE A 226 1.54 18.64 -4.36
N GLU A 227 2.83 18.76 -4.62
CA GLU A 227 3.44 18.22 -5.83
C GLU A 227 3.68 16.71 -5.70
N THR A 228 3.49 16.00 -6.80
CA THR A 228 3.80 14.57 -6.97
C THR A 228 4.72 14.39 -8.16
N LYS A 229 5.50 13.32 -8.19
CA LYS A 229 6.41 13.02 -9.30
C LYS A 229 5.77 12.09 -10.34
N TYR A 230 4.86 11.24 -9.90
CA TYR A 230 4.22 10.23 -10.76
C TYR A 230 2.70 10.37 -10.76
N TYR A 231 2.09 10.41 -9.57
CA TYR A 231 0.65 10.47 -9.42
C TYR A 231 0.07 11.78 -9.95
N ASN A 232 -1.00 11.67 -10.70
CA ASN A 232 -1.94 12.75 -11.02
C ASN A 232 -3.30 12.13 -11.36
N LYS A 233 -4.34 12.95 -11.51
CA LYS A 233 -5.71 12.49 -11.79
C LYS A 233 -5.84 11.67 -13.09
N ASP A 234 -5.01 11.94 -14.10
CA ASP A 234 -5.04 11.20 -15.36
C ASP A 234 -4.38 9.83 -15.19
N ILE A 235 -3.26 9.76 -14.46
CA ILE A 235 -2.62 8.50 -14.06
C ILE A 235 -3.56 7.66 -13.19
N GLN A 236 -4.28 8.26 -12.25
CA GLN A 236 -5.27 7.51 -11.45
C GLN A 236 -6.33 6.84 -12.35
N LYS A 237 -6.91 7.57 -13.30
CA LYS A 237 -7.88 6.98 -14.24
C LYS A 237 -7.24 5.92 -15.14
N ALA A 238 -6.06 6.20 -15.69
CA ALA A 238 -5.35 5.30 -16.59
C ALA A 238 -4.89 3.99 -15.91
N ALA A 239 -4.53 4.02 -14.63
CA ALA A 239 -4.04 2.87 -13.89
C ALA A 239 -5.04 1.69 -13.85
N PHE A 240 -6.33 1.95 -13.97
CA PHE A 240 -7.40 0.94 -14.04
C PHE A 240 -7.65 0.40 -15.46
N ALA A 241 -6.97 0.91 -16.48
CA ALA A 241 -7.02 0.39 -17.85
C ALA A 241 -6.13 -0.84 -18.00
N LEU A 242 -6.60 -1.99 -17.53
CA LEU A 242 -5.84 -3.23 -17.50
C LEU A 242 -5.59 -3.82 -18.88
N PRO A 243 -4.40 -4.42 -19.13
CA PRO A 243 -4.14 -5.23 -20.32
C PRO A 243 -5.08 -6.43 -20.43
N ASN A 244 -5.35 -6.88 -21.66
CA ASN A 244 -6.26 -8.01 -21.90
C ASN A 244 -5.83 -9.29 -21.18
N PHE A 245 -4.52 -9.60 -21.12
CA PHE A 245 -4.06 -10.80 -20.44
C PHE A 245 -4.38 -10.79 -18.95
N VAL A 246 -4.36 -9.61 -18.29
CA VAL A 246 -4.79 -9.47 -16.90
C VAL A 246 -6.30 -9.62 -16.75
N LYS A 247 -7.09 -8.95 -17.64
CA LYS A 247 -8.55 -9.06 -17.62
C LYS A 247 -9.06 -10.48 -17.79
N ASN A 248 -8.34 -11.30 -18.59
CA ASN A 248 -8.77 -12.64 -18.96
C ASN A 248 -8.76 -13.64 -17.79
N TYR A 249 -7.96 -13.39 -16.75
CA TYR A 249 -7.90 -14.27 -15.60
C TYR A 249 -8.59 -13.72 -14.34
N LEU A 250 -8.96 -12.44 -14.34
CA LEU A 250 -9.70 -11.90 -13.20
C LEU A 250 -11.12 -12.45 -13.18
N PRO A 251 -11.63 -12.89 -12.01
CA PRO A 251 -13.01 -13.35 -11.90
C PRO A 251 -13.98 -12.22 -12.23
N ASN A 252 -14.97 -12.54 -13.08
CA ASN A 252 -16.10 -11.64 -13.34
C ASN A 252 -17.03 -11.60 -12.10
N LYS A 253 -17.56 -10.43 -11.79
CA LYS A 253 -18.70 -10.30 -10.88
C LYS A 253 -19.97 -10.60 -11.61
#